data_8ea4fd3bfa51fc71b3ea0fbbb3fb6f3e
#
_entry.id   8ea4fd3bfa51fc71b3ea0fbbb3fb6f3e
#
_cell.length_a   1.000
_cell.length_b   1.000
_cell.length_c   1.000
_cell.angle_alpha   90.00
_cell.angle_beta   90.00
_cell.angle_gamma   90.00
#
_symmetry.space_group_name_H-M   'P 1'
#
loop_
_entity.id
_entity.type
_entity.pdbx_description
1 polymer ?
#
loop_
_entity_poly.entity_id
_entity_poly.type
_entity_poly.pdbx_seq_one_letter_code
_entity_poly.pdbx_strand_id
1 'polypeptide(L)'
;MTIEEARKLVVDPLYLGCLIIKNGDADGQLAGARNTTGNVLRPALQIIKTSPGITCVSGAMLLLTHAPEYGKNGILVMGDVAVTPVPDAEQLAQIAVCTARTAQAVAGLDPKVAMLSFSTKGSAKHEVVDKVVEALKIAKEMAPDIAIDGELQADAALVPEVG
;
A
#
# COMPACT_ATOMS: atom_id res chain seq x y z
N MET A 1 -21.66 -18.35 9.93
CA MET A 1 -20.65 -19.40 10.22
C MET A 1 -21.04 -20.08 11.52
N THR A 2 -21.14 -21.39 11.51
CA THR A 2 -21.44 -22.22 12.68
C THR A 2 -20.18 -22.48 13.53
N ILE A 3 -20.35 -22.95 14.76
CA ILE A 3 -19.23 -23.34 15.63
C ILE A 3 -18.41 -24.49 15.00
N GLU A 4 -19.06 -25.41 14.32
CA GLU A 4 -18.39 -26.53 13.66
C GLU A 4 -17.54 -26.07 12.48
N GLU A 5 -18.05 -25.13 11.65
CA GLU A 5 -17.29 -24.51 10.59
C GLU A 5 -16.09 -23.72 11.14
N ALA A 6 -16.28 -22.96 12.22
CA ALA A 6 -15.21 -22.23 12.87
C ALA A 6 -14.11 -23.17 13.39
N ARG A 7 -14.47 -24.29 14.03
CA ARG A 7 -13.49 -25.29 14.49
C ARG A 7 -12.67 -25.91 13.37
N LYS A 8 -13.24 -26.07 12.16
CA LYS A 8 -12.50 -26.54 10.99
C LYS A 8 -11.54 -25.48 10.45
N LEU A 9 -11.92 -24.22 10.49
CA LEU A 9 -11.08 -23.12 10.02
C LEU A 9 -9.90 -22.83 10.95
N VAL A 10 -10.08 -22.97 12.27
CA VAL A 10 -9.03 -22.67 13.27
C VAL A 10 -7.81 -23.57 13.14
N VAL A 11 -7.94 -24.78 12.56
CA VAL A 11 -6.80 -25.66 12.31
C VAL A 11 -5.98 -25.27 11.08
N ASP A 12 -6.48 -24.37 10.22
CA ASP A 12 -5.70 -23.79 9.13
C ASP A 12 -4.73 -22.75 9.70
N PRO A 13 -3.41 -22.87 9.44
CA PRO A 13 -2.40 -21.94 9.99
C PRO A 13 -2.61 -20.49 9.63
N LEU A 14 -3.22 -20.19 8.47
CA LEU A 14 -3.48 -18.81 8.04
C LEU A 14 -4.60 -18.16 8.87
N TYR A 15 -5.65 -18.94 9.16
CA TYR A 15 -6.74 -18.49 10.04
C TYR A 15 -6.28 -18.40 11.49
N LEU A 16 -5.54 -19.41 11.98
CA LEU A 16 -5.01 -19.41 13.33
C LEU A 16 -4.08 -18.22 13.57
N GLY A 17 -3.16 -17.92 12.66
CA GLY A 17 -2.28 -16.77 12.77
C GLY A 17 -3.04 -15.43 12.87
N CYS A 18 -4.06 -15.24 12.03
CA CYS A 18 -4.92 -14.06 12.13
C CYS A 18 -5.68 -13.97 13.47
N LEU A 19 -6.11 -15.09 14.03
CA LEU A 19 -6.79 -15.13 15.34
C LEU A 19 -5.83 -14.77 16.48
N ILE A 20 -4.60 -15.27 16.45
CA ILE A 20 -3.54 -14.95 17.42
C ILE A 20 -3.26 -13.44 17.42
N ILE A 21 -3.10 -12.84 16.23
CA ILE A 21 -2.94 -11.38 16.10
C ILE A 21 -4.17 -10.64 16.65
N LYS A 22 -5.37 -11.09 16.28
CA LYS A 22 -6.62 -10.46 16.71
C LYS A 22 -6.81 -10.50 18.23
N ASN A 23 -6.28 -11.54 18.89
CA ASN A 23 -6.29 -11.70 20.35
C ASN A 23 -5.20 -10.85 21.04
N GLY A 24 -4.24 -10.32 20.32
CA GLY A 24 -3.12 -9.52 20.87
C GLY A 24 -1.91 -10.35 21.30
N ASP A 25 -1.86 -11.62 20.93
CA ASP A 25 -0.77 -12.54 21.30
C ASP A 25 0.39 -12.51 20.26
N ALA A 26 0.23 -11.78 19.15
CA ALA A 26 1.26 -11.56 18.14
C ALA A 26 1.04 -10.23 17.41
N ASP A 27 2.13 -9.62 16.89
CA ASP A 27 2.13 -8.35 16.18
C ASP A 27 1.96 -8.50 14.67
N GLY A 28 2.25 -9.67 14.12
CA GLY A 28 2.19 -9.91 12.68
C GLY A 28 2.29 -11.38 12.31
N GLN A 29 2.02 -11.66 11.03
CA GLN A 29 2.09 -13.00 10.46
C GLN A 29 2.93 -12.98 9.18
N LEU A 30 3.96 -13.81 9.12
CA LEU A 30 4.70 -14.09 7.90
C LEU A 30 4.15 -15.38 7.27
N ALA A 31 3.59 -15.26 6.07
CA ALA A 31 2.98 -16.37 5.35
C ALA A 31 3.11 -16.17 3.82
N GLY A 32 2.81 -17.22 3.03
CA GLY A 32 2.71 -17.11 1.58
C GLY A 32 3.64 -18.04 0.79
N ALA A 33 4.67 -18.63 1.40
CA ALA A 33 5.63 -19.48 0.67
C ALA A 33 4.98 -20.69 -0.03
N ARG A 34 3.85 -21.19 0.49
CA ARG A 34 3.12 -22.36 -0.04
C ARG A 34 1.64 -22.04 -0.34
N ASN A 35 1.27 -20.78 -0.36
CA ASN A 35 -0.10 -20.32 -0.55
C ASN A 35 -0.17 -19.20 -1.57
N THR A 36 -1.31 -19.06 -2.25
CA THR A 36 -1.58 -17.90 -3.10
C THR A 36 -1.84 -16.66 -2.25
N THR A 37 -1.62 -15.48 -2.81
CA THR A 37 -1.94 -14.20 -2.16
C THR A 37 -3.38 -14.15 -1.66
N GLY A 38 -4.34 -14.61 -2.47
CA GLY A 38 -5.75 -14.67 -2.08
C GLY A 38 -6.04 -15.57 -0.88
N ASN A 39 -5.32 -16.69 -0.73
CA ASN A 39 -5.48 -17.58 0.42
C ASN A 39 -4.95 -16.92 1.72
N VAL A 40 -3.88 -16.14 1.62
CA VAL A 40 -3.32 -15.40 2.78
C VAL A 40 -4.21 -14.21 3.15
N LEU A 41 -4.68 -13.45 2.17
CA LEU A 41 -5.48 -12.25 2.42
C LEU A 41 -6.90 -12.55 2.91
N ARG A 42 -7.50 -13.67 2.51
CA ARG A 42 -8.88 -14.01 2.90
C ARG A 42 -9.08 -14.05 4.42
N PRO A 43 -8.31 -14.80 5.22
CA PRO A 43 -8.45 -14.80 6.68
C PRO A 43 -8.13 -13.43 7.29
N ALA A 44 -7.14 -12.69 6.77
CA ALA A 44 -6.82 -11.36 7.23
C ALA A 44 -8.01 -10.40 7.07
N LEU A 45 -8.65 -10.40 5.90
CA LEU A 45 -9.85 -9.59 5.63
C LEU A 45 -11.05 -9.99 6.49
N GLN A 46 -11.22 -11.27 6.77
CA GLN A 46 -12.33 -11.76 7.57
C GLN A 46 -12.18 -11.47 9.05
N ILE A 47 -10.97 -11.58 9.59
CA ILE A 47 -10.69 -11.55 11.03
C ILE A 47 -10.11 -10.22 11.48
N ILE A 48 -9.03 -9.76 10.83
CA ILE A 48 -8.33 -8.51 11.19
C ILE A 48 -9.08 -7.31 10.62
N LYS A 49 -9.53 -7.41 9.36
CA LYS A 49 -10.19 -6.34 8.58
C LYS A 49 -9.23 -5.22 8.21
N THR A 50 -9.76 -4.18 7.57
CA THR A 50 -9.04 -2.95 7.23
C THR A 50 -9.02 -1.97 8.40
N SER A 51 -8.10 -1.04 8.40
CA SER A 51 -8.08 0.09 9.34
C SER A 51 -9.33 0.97 9.17
N PRO A 52 -9.77 1.67 10.22
CA PRO A 52 -10.90 2.60 10.12
C PRO A 52 -10.70 3.61 8.99
N GLY A 53 -11.74 3.82 8.17
CA GLY A 53 -11.71 4.74 7.03
C GLY A 53 -11.01 4.20 5.77
N ILE A 54 -10.43 3.00 5.81
CA ILE A 54 -9.79 2.35 4.65
C ILE A 54 -10.70 1.25 4.12
N THR A 55 -11.03 1.32 2.83
CA THR A 55 -11.95 0.39 2.16
C THR A 55 -11.25 -0.63 1.27
N CYS A 56 -9.98 -0.40 0.93
CA CYS A 56 -9.18 -1.32 0.11
C CYS A 56 -7.95 -1.83 0.84
N VAL A 57 -7.48 -3.00 0.45
CA VAL A 57 -6.20 -3.56 0.88
C VAL A 57 -5.17 -3.32 -0.20
N SER A 58 -3.98 -2.91 0.20
CA SER A 58 -2.85 -2.69 -0.71
C SER A 58 -1.59 -3.35 -0.19
N GLY A 59 -0.69 -3.66 -1.12
CA GLY A 59 0.65 -4.14 -0.81
C GLY A 59 1.66 -2.99 -0.83
N ALA A 60 2.56 -2.95 0.13
CA ALA A 60 3.72 -2.07 0.13
C ALA A 60 5.00 -2.90 0.01
N MET A 61 5.91 -2.49 -0.87
CA MET A 61 7.20 -3.13 -1.08
C MET A 61 8.33 -2.17 -0.72
N LEU A 62 9.18 -2.60 0.20
CA LEU A 62 10.42 -1.89 0.51
C LEU A 62 11.50 -2.36 -0.46
N LEU A 63 12.08 -1.42 -1.21
CA LEU A 63 13.20 -1.64 -2.10
C LEU A 63 14.46 -1.11 -1.45
N LEU A 64 15.45 -1.97 -1.27
CA LEU A 64 16.79 -1.64 -0.83
C LEU A 64 17.68 -1.63 -2.06
N THR A 65 17.98 -0.46 -2.59
CA THR A 65 18.78 -0.31 -3.83
C THR A 65 20.26 -0.13 -3.50
N HIS A 66 21.11 -0.37 -4.49
CA HIS A 66 22.55 -0.03 -4.41
C HIS A 66 22.85 1.41 -4.84
N ALA A 67 21.82 2.26 -4.98
CA ALA A 67 21.87 3.63 -5.43
C ALA A 67 21.44 4.56 -4.29
N PRO A 68 22.37 4.94 -3.39
CA PRO A 68 22.05 5.70 -2.17
C PRO A 68 21.54 7.12 -2.44
N GLU A 69 21.71 7.63 -3.64
CA GLU A 69 21.19 8.92 -4.13
C GLU A 69 19.67 8.95 -4.25
N TYR A 70 19.01 7.78 -4.41
CA TYR A 70 17.56 7.70 -4.50
C TYR A 70 16.91 7.35 -3.16
N GLY A 71 15.81 8.01 -2.84
CA GLY A 71 15.11 7.85 -1.59
C GLY A 71 15.95 8.24 -0.37
N LYS A 72 15.84 7.48 0.73
CA LYS A 72 16.68 7.68 1.91
C LYS A 72 17.77 6.59 1.95
N ASN A 73 18.98 6.92 1.53
CA ASN A 73 20.10 5.97 1.47
C ASN A 73 19.78 4.72 0.64
N GLY A 74 19.13 4.90 -0.51
CA GLY A 74 18.72 3.81 -1.39
C GLY A 74 17.45 3.07 -0.97
N ILE A 75 16.72 3.52 0.05
CA ILE A 75 15.46 2.92 0.47
C ILE A 75 14.31 3.65 -0.20
N LEU A 76 13.52 2.90 -0.97
CA LEU A 76 12.27 3.33 -1.59
C LEU A 76 11.13 2.44 -1.12
N VAL A 77 9.91 2.98 -1.06
CA VAL A 77 8.71 2.20 -0.77
C VAL A 77 7.72 2.38 -1.91
N MET A 78 7.24 1.29 -2.46
CA MET A 78 6.30 1.28 -3.58
C MET A 78 4.96 0.66 -3.16
N GLY A 79 3.87 1.22 -3.58
CA GLY A 79 2.50 0.72 -3.43
C GLY A 79 1.61 1.20 -4.57
N ASP A 80 0.62 0.43 -4.98
CA ASP A 80 0.39 -0.98 -4.74
C ASP A 80 1.17 -1.82 -5.75
N VAL A 81 1.69 -2.96 -5.30
CA VAL A 81 2.54 -3.78 -6.18
C VAL A 81 1.88 -5.08 -6.66
N ALA A 82 0.82 -5.56 -6.01
CA ALA A 82 0.29 -6.89 -6.34
C ALA A 82 -1.14 -7.19 -5.83
N VAL A 83 -1.84 -6.29 -5.19
CA VAL A 83 -3.13 -6.58 -4.52
C VAL A 83 -4.31 -6.00 -5.27
N THR A 84 -4.26 -4.73 -5.65
CA THR A 84 -5.34 -4.03 -6.35
C THR A 84 -4.88 -3.63 -7.76
N PRO A 85 -5.19 -4.43 -8.79
CA PRO A 85 -4.59 -4.25 -10.13
C PRO A 85 -5.09 -3.00 -10.86
N VAL A 86 -6.34 -2.60 -10.64
CA VAL A 86 -6.95 -1.43 -11.31
C VAL A 86 -7.71 -0.61 -10.26
N PRO A 87 -7.01 0.15 -9.41
CA PRO A 87 -7.67 1.00 -8.43
C PRO A 87 -8.42 2.15 -9.10
N ASP A 88 -9.56 2.53 -8.55
CA ASP A 88 -10.18 3.82 -8.84
C ASP A 88 -9.42 4.98 -8.15
N ALA A 89 -9.88 6.21 -8.31
CA ALA A 89 -9.19 7.37 -7.74
C ALA A 89 -9.18 7.36 -6.21
N GLU A 90 -10.27 6.95 -5.58
CA GLU A 90 -10.37 6.87 -4.11
C GLU A 90 -9.48 5.76 -3.55
N GLN A 91 -9.48 4.59 -4.17
CA GLN A 91 -8.60 3.48 -3.80
C GLN A 91 -7.12 3.86 -3.99
N LEU A 92 -6.77 4.53 -5.09
CA LEU A 92 -5.40 4.96 -5.35
C LEU A 92 -4.92 5.98 -4.31
N ALA A 93 -5.78 6.89 -3.87
CA ALA A 93 -5.50 7.80 -2.76
C ALA A 93 -5.26 7.06 -1.45
N GLN A 94 -6.10 6.08 -1.12
CA GLN A 94 -5.92 5.24 0.07
C GLN A 94 -4.62 4.43 0.00
N ILE A 95 -4.28 3.88 -1.16
CA ILE A 95 -3.01 3.18 -1.39
C ILE A 95 -1.82 4.11 -1.10
N ALA A 96 -1.83 5.33 -1.60
CA ALA A 96 -0.77 6.30 -1.38
C ALA A 96 -0.58 6.61 0.11
N VAL A 97 -1.66 6.91 0.81
CA VAL A 97 -1.63 7.22 2.25
C VAL A 97 -1.20 6.01 3.08
N CYS A 98 -1.75 4.81 2.81
CA CYS A 98 -1.38 3.59 3.52
C CYS A 98 0.09 3.22 3.28
N THR A 99 0.60 3.38 2.06
CA THR A 99 2.01 3.13 1.73
C THR A 99 2.93 4.09 2.47
N ALA A 100 2.57 5.38 2.54
CA ALA A 100 3.33 6.38 3.31
C ALA A 100 3.36 6.05 4.80
N ARG A 101 2.22 5.69 5.40
CA ARG A 101 2.16 5.27 6.82
C ARG A 101 2.97 3.99 7.07
N THR A 102 2.97 3.05 6.14
CA THR A 102 3.82 1.85 6.22
C THR A 102 5.30 2.22 6.16
N ALA A 103 5.70 3.16 5.29
CA ALA A 103 7.07 3.65 5.21
C ALA A 103 7.52 4.30 6.53
N GLN A 104 6.64 5.06 7.19
CA GLN A 104 6.91 5.62 8.52
C GLN A 104 7.07 4.52 9.58
N ALA A 105 6.10 3.61 9.66
CA ALA A 105 6.02 2.63 10.75
C ALA A 105 7.08 1.53 10.65
N VAL A 106 7.38 1.04 9.42
CA VAL A 106 8.24 -0.13 9.21
C VAL A 106 9.68 0.28 8.87
N ALA A 107 9.85 1.34 8.09
CA ALA A 107 11.18 1.77 7.64
C ALA A 107 11.70 3.02 8.35
N GLY A 108 10.92 3.65 9.23
CA GLY A 108 11.32 4.86 9.95
C GLY A 108 11.59 6.05 9.02
N LEU A 109 10.92 6.08 7.87
CA LEU A 109 11.08 7.13 6.88
C LEU A 109 10.22 8.35 7.21
N ASP A 110 10.65 9.52 6.76
CA ASP A 110 9.82 10.71 6.57
C ASP A 110 9.37 10.71 5.10
N PRO A 111 8.15 10.20 4.78
CA PRO A 111 7.79 9.89 3.41
C PRO A 111 7.49 11.15 2.60
N LYS A 112 8.03 11.21 1.39
CA LYS A 112 7.62 12.08 0.31
C LYS A 112 7.02 11.20 -0.79
N VAL A 113 5.74 11.39 -1.07
CA VAL A 113 4.97 10.50 -1.96
C VAL A 113 4.86 11.12 -3.34
N ALA A 114 5.27 10.38 -4.36
CA ALA A 114 5.00 10.70 -5.75
C ALA A 114 3.88 9.81 -6.30
N MET A 115 2.80 10.43 -6.76
CA MET A 115 1.73 9.76 -7.49
C MET A 115 2.16 9.58 -8.94
N LEU A 116 2.53 8.35 -9.32
CA LEU A 116 3.16 8.09 -10.61
C LEU A 116 2.15 7.98 -11.76
N SER A 117 2.56 8.48 -12.90
CA SER A 117 1.85 8.41 -14.19
C SER A 117 2.86 8.43 -15.33
N PHE A 118 2.39 8.20 -16.56
CA PHE A 118 3.18 8.49 -17.76
C PHE A 118 3.16 9.99 -18.14
N SER A 119 2.41 10.82 -17.39
CA SER A 119 2.33 12.28 -17.50
C SER A 119 3.04 12.94 -16.32
N THR A 120 3.67 14.07 -16.56
CA THR A 120 4.21 14.97 -15.53
C THR A 120 3.52 16.31 -15.68
N LYS A 121 2.76 16.70 -14.63
CA LYS A 121 2.10 18.04 -14.51
C LYS A 121 1.34 18.47 -15.76
N GLY A 122 0.52 17.59 -16.31
CA GLY A 122 -0.35 17.86 -17.46
C GLY A 122 0.33 17.72 -18.82
N SER A 123 1.50 17.08 -18.89
CA SER A 123 2.21 16.84 -20.16
C SER A 123 1.45 15.93 -21.12
N ALA A 124 0.53 15.09 -20.61
CA ALA A 124 -0.37 14.27 -21.39
C ALA A 124 -1.80 14.36 -20.89
N LYS A 125 -2.78 14.14 -21.79
CA LYS A 125 -4.22 14.11 -21.49
C LYS A 125 -4.77 12.73 -21.75
N HIS A 126 -5.27 12.05 -20.72
CA HIS A 126 -5.88 10.74 -20.80
C HIS A 126 -6.67 10.44 -19.52
N GLU A 127 -7.73 9.67 -19.60
CA GLU A 127 -8.57 9.28 -18.45
C GLU A 127 -7.76 8.66 -17.28
N VAL A 128 -6.72 7.91 -17.59
CA VAL A 128 -5.83 7.32 -16.58
C VAL A 128 -5.01 8.39 -15.86
N VAL A 129 -4.64 9.49 -16.54
CA VAL A 129 -3.97 10.65 -15.94
C VAL A 129 -4.95 11.40 -15.06
N ASP A 130 -6.17 11.65 -15.54
CA ASP A 130 -7.22 12.34 -14.78
C ASP A 130 -7.52 11.60 -13.48
N LYS A 131 -7.54 10.27 -13.50
CA LYS A 131 -7.68 9.43 -12.30
C LYS A 131 -6.56 9.70 -11.29
N VAL A 132 -5.30 9.80 -11.72
CA VAL A 132 -4.17 10.07 -10.80
C VAL A 132 -4.26 11.48 -10.22
N VAL A 133 -4.64 12.46 -11.02
CA VAL A 133 -4.87 13.85 -10.58
C VAL A 133 -5.98 13.92 -9.54
N GLU A 134 -7.08 13.20 -9.75
CA GLU A 134 -8.17 13.11 -8.77
C GLU A 134 -7.72 12.41 -7.48
N ALA A 135 -7.03 11.29 -7.61
CA ALA A 135 -6.47 10.56 -6.46
C ALA A 135 -5.51 11.43 -5.63
N LEU A 136 -4.70 12.28 -6.28
CA LEU A 136 -3.81 13.21 -5.60
C LEU A 136 -4.57 14.20 -4.72
N LYS A 137 -5.69 14.75 -5.20
CA LYS A 137 -6.52 15.67 -4.41
C LYS A 137 -7.06 14.98 -3.17
N ILE A 138 -7.65 13.80 -3.37
CA ILE A 138 -8.21 12.99 -2.27
C ILE A 138 -7.11 12.63 -1.25
N ALA A 139 -5.94 12.19 -1.71
CA ALA A 139 -4.84 11.81 -0.84
C ALA A 139 -4.32 12.98 0.03
N LYS A 140 -4.24 14.19 -0.55
CA LYS A 140 -3.85 15.41 0.18
C LYS A 140 -4.88 15.80 1.25
N GLU A 141 -6.17 15.60 0.98
CA GLU A 141 -7.23 15.82 1.96
C GLU A 141 -7.22 14.77 3.08
N MET A 142 -6.95 13.49 2.73
CA MET A 142 -6.87 12.38 3.70
C MET A 142 -5.67 12.49 4.64
N ALA A 143 -4.54 13.01 4.16
CA ALA A 143 -3.28 13.05 4.91
C ALA A 143 -2.54 14.38 4.67
N PRO A 144 -3.04 15.50 5.24
CA PRO A 144 -2.45 16.82 5.05
C PRO A 144 -1.07 16.97 5.72
N ASP A 145 -0.71 16.03 6.58
CA ASP A 145 0.59 15.94 7.26
C ASP A 145 1.67 15.22 6.43
N ILE A 146 1.29 14.62 5.29
CA ILE A 146 2.22 13.92 4.39
C ILE A 146 2.48 14.77 3.15
N ALA A 147 3.75 14.92 2.77
CA ALA A 147 4.10 15.54 1.50
C ALA A 147 3.76 14.61 0.34
N ILE A 148 2.71 14.93 -0.41
CA ILE A 148 2.23 14.16 -1.57
C ILE A 148 2.21 15.07 -2.79
N ASP A 149 2.82 14.64 -3.90
CA ASP A 149 2.77 15.36 -5.17
C ASP A 149 2.55 14.41 -6.36
N GLY A 150 2.18 14.97 -7.50
CA GLY A 150 1.87 14.26 -8.74
C GLY A 150 1.01 15.12 -9.66
N GLU A 151 0.56 14.62 -10.78
CA GLU A 151 1.07 13.36 -11.34
C GLU A 151 2.50 13.57 -11.84
N LEU A 152 3.36 12.58 -11.69
CA LEU A 152 4.77 12.63 -12.08
C LEU A 152 5.17 11.34 -12.80
N GLN A 153 6.05 11.46 -13.79
CA GLN A 153 6.81 10.30 -14.27
C GLN A 153 7.86 9.90 -13.23
N ALA A 154 8.32 8.65 -13.27
CA ALA A 154 9.24 8.14 -12.26
C ALA A 154 10.61 8.85 -12.28
N ASP A 155 11.10 9.22 -13.45
CA ASP A 155 12.32 10.01 -13.61
C ASP A 155 12.16 11.42 -13.02
N ALA A 156 11.05 12.10 -13.28
CA ALA A 156 10.76 13.41 -12.69
C ALA A 156 10.57 13.34 -11.16
N ALA A 157 10.14 12.21 -10.63
CA ALA A 157 10.00 12.01 -9.19
C ALA A 157 11.31 11.70 -8.47
N LEU A 158 12.30 11.14 -9.18
CA LEU A 158 13.52 10.61 -8.57
C LEU A 158 14.79 11.41 -8.92
N VAL A 159 14.82 12.07 -10.09
CA VAL A 159 16.01 12.74 -10.62
C VAL A 159 15.82 14.25 -10.56
N PRO A 160 16.58 14.98 -9.71
CA PRO A 160 16.38 16.41 -9.49
C PRO A 160 16.52 17.29 -10.75
N GLU A 161 17.30 16.85 -11.73
CA GLU A 161 17.51 17.58 -12.98
C GLU A 161 16.33 17.41 -13.97
N VAL A 162 15.42 16.49 -13.69
CA VAL A 162 14.23 16.18 -14.54
C VAL A 162 12.96 16.77 -13.93
N GLY A 163 12.89 16.87 -12.59
CA GLY A 163 11.71 17.29 -11.80
C GLY A 163 11.55 18.79 -11.60
#